data_af996e6b0a6388ee26c7d5f2ce357bf6
#
_entry.id   af996e6b0a6388ee26c7d5f2ce357bf6
#
_cell.length_a   1.000
_cell.length_b   1.000
_cell.length_c   1.000
_cell.angle_alpha   90.00
_cell.angle_beta   90.00
_cell.angle_gamma   90.00
#
_symmetry.space_group_name_H-M   'P 1'
#
loop_
_entity.id
_entity.type
_entity.pdbx_description
1 polymer ?
#
loop_
_entity_poly.entity_id
_entity_poly.type
_entity_poly.pdbx_seq_one_letter_code
_entity_poly.pdbx_strand_id
1 'polypeptide(L)'
;LLLVPLDDIVVFPNMSVTISADVGDEDRVLLVPRHDGEYAKVGTVAEVAERVRLPGGVAAVNLVGLHRGVAGAAHTDAQGRLRVDVQEHPDEEPPGVKTRELEREYRAVVEEILELRGDDGRISSFVRSIREVGTLADTAAYAPEITFEQRIELLEAVDVVARLELALRLQRERLAELQIRHRIREDVEEGAQRQQREYILRRQLESIRKELGEDDASVSDDYRGKIAEIDLPDEVREQAEREVGRLERMGDQSGESSMIRTYLDWLLAVPWGKRSEERLDPVHAREVLDHDHAGLEDVKERIVEYLAVRKLRQERGIAEDKRSGAILTLIGPPGTGKTSVGESIARALNREFVRMSLGGVRDEAEIRGHRRTYIGALPGRLVRALRDAGTMNPVILLDEVDKVGADWRGDPSAALLEVLDPAQNHSFRDHYLDVELDLSEVVFIATANVAETIPGPLLDRMEVIRFDGYTVDEKVAIARGYLW
;
A
#
# COMPACT_ATOMS: atom_id res chain seq x y z
N LEU A 1 16.33 43.88 -15.44
CA LEU A 1 17.36 42.87 -15.25
C LEU A 1 17.39 41.90 -16.41
N LEU A 2 18.52 41.24 -16.61
CA LEU A 2 18.61 40.08 -17.51
C LEU A 2 17.85 38.92 -16.87
N LEU A 3 16.95 38.29 -17.64
CA LEU A 3 16.24 37.10 -17.21
C LEU A 3 17.07 35.85 -17.53
N VAL A 4 17.33 35.04 -16.52
CA VAL A 4 18.02 33.75 -16.65
C VAL A 4 17.02 32.63 -16.29
N PRO A 5 16.57 31.85 -17.29
CA PRO A 5 15.66 30.76 -17.02
C PRO A 5 16.38 29.61 -16.32
N LEU A 6 15.69 29.01 -15.33
CA LEU A 6 16.15 27.81 -14.62
C LEU A 6 15.18 26.66 -14.91
N ASP A 7 15.62 25.68 -15.67
CA ASP A 7 14.81 24.51 -15.98
C ASP A 7 14.76 23.57 -14.79
N ASP A 8 13.56 23.33 -14.27
CA ASP A 8 13.27 22.42 -13.15
C ASP A 8 14.06 22.72 -11.83
N ILE A 9 14.57 23.95 -11.72
CA ILE A 9 15.30 24.40 -10.52
C ILE A 9 14.63 25.66 -10.00
N VAL A 10 14.45 25.73 -8.67
CA VAL A 10 13.99 26.93 -7.97
C VAL A 10 15.10 27.41 -7.04
N VAL A 11 15.52 28.65 -7.21
CA VAL A 11 16.51 29.29 -6.35
C VAL A 11 15.80 30.30 -5.45
N PHE A 12 16.00 30.18 -4.15
CA PHE A 12 15.44 31.09 -3.16
C PHE A 12 16.46 32.15 -2.74
N PRO A 13 16.03 33.26 -2.11
CA PRO A 13 16.94 34.19 -1.46
C PRO A 13 17.90 33.48 -0.52
N ASN A 14 19.12 34.00 -0.41
CA ASN A 14 20.24 33.41 0.36
C ASN A 14 20.76 32.05 -0.15
N MET A 15 20.25 31.52 -1.28
CA MET A 15 20.83 30.36 -1.95
C MET A 15 21.93 30.79 -2.93
N SER A 16 22.95 29.96 -3.07
CA SER A 16 23.94 30.07 -4.13
C SER A 16 23.77 28.96 -5.16
N VAL A 17 23.88 29.27 -6.42
CA VAL A 17 23.82 28.32 -7.53
C VAL A 17 24.90 28.62 -8.56
N THR A 18 25.55 27.56 -9.05
CA THR A 18 26.51 27.68 -10.16
C THR A 18 25.86 27.13 -11.42
N ILE A 19 25.67 28.00 -12.42
CA ILE A 19 25.02 27.62 -13.67
C ILE A 19 25.89 28.01 -14.86
N SER A 20 25.67 27.32 -15.99
CA SER A 20 26.25 27.69 -17.28
C SER A 20 25.28 28.63 -17.99
N ALA A 21 25.49 29.92 -17.83
CA ALA A 21 24.69 30.95 -18.48
C ALA A 21 25.60 32.12 -18.93
N ASP A 22 25.27 32.71 -20.08
CA ASP A 22 25.91 33.95 -20.51
C ASP A 22 25.17 35.15 -19.92
N VAL A 23 25.74 35.67 -18.83
CA VAL A 23 25.20 36.86 -18.15
C VAL A 23 25.92 38.15 -18.58
N GLY A 24 26.91 38.06 -19.48
CA GLY A 24 27.72 39.19 -19.91
C GLY A 24 28.40 39.89 -18.73
N ASP A 25 28.34 41.24 -18.73
CA ASP A 25 28.94 42.07 -17.68
C ASP A 25 27.92 42.48 -16.59
N GLU A 26 26.76 41.79 -16.54
CA GLU A 26 25.71 42.10 -15.55
C GLU A 26 26.18 41.78 -14.12
N ASP A 27 25.93 42.68 -13.18
CA ASP A 27 26.21 42.47 -11.77
C ASP A 27 25.03 41.77 -11.08
N ARG A 28 23.79 41.93 -11.61
CA ARG A 28 22.57 41.34 -11.09
C ARG A 28 21.68 40.82 -12.19
N VAL A 29 21.05 39.68 -11.95
CA VAL A 29 20.16 38.99 -12.88
C VAL A 29 18.87 38.56 -12.16
N LEU A 30 17.81 38.27 -12.91
CA LEU A 30 16.60 37.66 -12.38
C LEU A 30 16.61 36.16 -12.77
N LEU A 31 16.66 35.29 -11.77
CA LEU A 31 16.54 33.84 -11.92
C LEU A 31 15.06 33.46 -11.88
N VAL A 32 14.54 32.94 -12.98
CA VAL A 32 13.12 32.57 -13.06
C VAL A 32 12.98 31.08 -13.31
N PRO A 33 12.31 30.35 -12.42
CA PRO A 33 12.00 28.95 -12.68
C PRO A 33 11.15 28.78 -13.94
N ARG A 34 11.46 27.74 -14.71
CA ARG A 34 10.70 27.36 -15.92
C ARG A 34 10.40 25.87 -15.88
N HIS A 35 9.15 25.51 -16.13
CA HIS A 35 8.69 24.12 -16.23
C HIS A 35 7.76 24.00 -17.43
N ASP A 36 7.94 22.94 -18.22
CA ASP A 36 7.17 22.69 -19.45
C ASP A 36 7.04 23.92 -20.39
N GLY A 37 8.06 24.78 -20.37
CA GLY A 37 8.09 26.00 -21.20
C GLY A 37 7.40 27.21 -20.59
N GLU A 38 6.73 27.07 -19.47
CA GLU A 38 6.09 28.17 -18.73
C GLU A 38 7.03 28.76 -17.67
N TYR A 39 7.01 30.08 -17.52
CA TYR A 39 7.82 30.81 -16.55
C TYR A 39 7.00 31.12 -15.30
N ALA A 40 7.61 30.98 -14.12
CA ALA A 40 7.02 31.48 -12.89
C ALA A 40 6.90 33.01 -12.92
N LYS A 41 5.91 33.55 -12.22
CA LYS A 41 5.65 35.01 -12.15
C LYS A 41 6.66 35.72 -11.26
N VAL A 42 7.21 35.03 -10.30
CA VAL A 42 8.21 35.52 -9.36
C VAL A 42 9.51 34.76 -9.59
N GLY A 43 10.58 35.52 -9.66
CA GLY A 43 11.94 34.99 -9.68
C GLY A 43 12.74 35.47 -8.47
N THR A 44 13.99 35.05 -8.42
CA THR A 44 14.96 35.55 -7.44
C THR A 44 15.94 36.48 -8.10
N VAL A 45 16.01 37.71 -7.62
CA VAL A 45 17.09 38.64 -7.98
C VAL A 45 18.36 38.11 -7.37
N ALA A 46 19.35 37.87 -8.20
CA ALA A 46 20.63 37.31 -7.77
C ALA A 46 21.81 38.18 -8.21
N GLU A 47 22.81 38.23 -7.36
CA GLU A 47 24.09 38.86 -7.63
C GLU A 47 25.07 37.87 -8.27
N VAL A 48 25.85 38.32 -9.24
CA VAL A 48 26.92 37.57 -9.86
C VAL A 48 28.16 37.62 -8.96
N ALA A 49 28.28 36.61 -8.07
CA ALA A 49 29.36 36.58 -7.07
C ALA A 49 30.71 36.23 -7.72
N GLU A 50 30.75 35.29 -8.65
CA GLU A 50 31.99 34.84 -9.28
C GLU A 50 31.73 34.29 -10.68
N ARG A 51 32.66 34.56 -11.60
CA ARG A 51 32.68 33.98 -12.94
C ARG A 51 33.71 32.86 -12.99
N VAL A 52 33.26 31.64 -13.17
CA VAL A 52 34.11 30.42 -13.05
C VAL A 52 34.20 29.74 -14.42
N ARG A 53 35.31 29.07 -14.69
CA ARG A 53 35.42 28.16 -15.84
C ARG A 53 35.36 26.73 -15.36
N LEU A 54 34.34 25.98 -15.83
CA LEU A 54 34.22 24.56 -15.54
C LEU A 54 35.26 23.73 -16.31
N PRO A 55 35.57 22.49 -15.89
CA PRO A 55 36.38 21.56 -16.66
C PRO A 55 35.79 21.37 -18.06
N GLY A 56 36.62 21.60 -19.10
CA GLY A 56 36.16 21.61 -20.51
C GLY A 56 36.01 23.02 -21.11
N GLY A 57 36.31 24.10 -20.33
CA GLY A 57 36.30 25.46 -20.85
C GLY A 57 34.95 26.16 -20.92
N VAL A 58 33.91 25.53 -20.41
CA VAL A 58 32.56 26.09 -20.35
C VAL A 58 32.51 27.22 -19.32
N ALA A 59 32.05 28.41 -19.74
CA ALA A 59 31.84 29.53 -18.81
C ALA A 59 30.66 29.21 -17.89
N ALA A 60 30.87 29.40 -16.59
CA ALA A 60 29.82 29.28 -15.58
C ALA A 60 29.86 30.48 -14.64
N VAL A 61 28.76 30.77 -14.05
CA VAL A 61 28.62 31.88 -13.08
C VAL A 61 28.06 31.34 -11.77
N ASN A 62 28.65 31.81 -10.67
CA ASN A 62 28.11 31.59 -9.35
C ASN A 62 27.19 32.77 -9.01
N LEU A 63 25.94 32.48 -8.75
CA LEU A 63 24.88 33.45 -8.48
C LEU A 63 24.40 33.27 -7.03
N VAL A 64 24.27 34.38 -6.32
CA VAL A 64 23.75 34.39 -4.95
C VAL A 64 22.41 35.13 -4.94
N GLY A 65 21.36 34.43 -4.55
CA GLY A 65 20.00 34.99 -4.44
C GLY A 65 19.95 36.07 -3.34
N LEU A 66 19.45 37.22 -3.68
CA LEU A 66 19.29 38.38 -2.77
C LEU A 66 17.87 38.45 -2.20
N HIS A 67 16.88 38.64 -3.06
CA HIS A 67 15.47 38.79 -2.70
C HIS A 67 14.59 38.40 -3.88
N ARG A 68 13.28 38.36 -3.65
CA ARG A 68 12.30 38.07 -4.69
C ARG A 68 12.11 39.25 -5.65
N GLY A 69 11.76 38.94 -6.89
CA GLY A 69 11.43 39.92 -7.90
C GLY A 69 10.25 39.46 -8.74
N VAL A 70 9.22 40.26 -8.82
CA VAL A 70 8.08 40.01 -9.71
C VAL A 70 8.45 40.46 -11.12
N ALA A 71 8.36 39.54 -12.06
CA ALA A 71 8.65 39.79 -13.46
C ALA A 71 7.52 40.59 -14.11
N GLY A 72 7.86 41.71 -14.73
CA GLY A 72 6.96 42.57 -15.49
C GLY A 72 7.08 42.39 -17.00
N ALA A 73 7.07 43.47 -17.74
CA ALA A 73 7.18 43.46 -19.19
C ALA A 73 8.56 42.94 -19.64
N ALA A 74 8.56 42.00 -20.56
CA ALA A 74 9.78 41.43 -21.12
C ALA A 74 10.06 41.97 -22.52
N HIS A 75 11.34 42.24 -22.83
CA HIS A 75 11.80 42.63 -24.15
C HIS A 75 13.14 41.95 -24.46
N THR A 76 13.41 41.82 -25.72
CA THR A 76 14.70 41.22 -26.21
C THR A 76 15.69 42.37 -26.47
N ASP A 77 16.90 42.26 -25.90
CA ASP A 77 17.97 43.23 -26.15
C ASP A 77 18.62 43.05 -27.54
N ALA A 78 19.53 43.93 -27.90
CA ALA A 78 20.22 43.91 -29.18
C ALA A 78 21.10 42.68 -29.42
N GLN A 79 21.37 41.92 -28.34
CA GLN A 79 22.15 40.66 -28.37
C GLN A 79 21.26 39.41 -28.35
N GLY A 80 19.92 39.59 -28.42
CA GLY A 80 18.95 38.48 -28.41
C GLY A 80 18.64 37.94 -27.02
N ARG A 81 19.07 38.58 -25.95
CA ARG A 81 18.86 38.14 -24.55
C ARG A 81 17.55 38.74 -24.01
N LEU A 82 16.87 37.97 -23.18
CA LEU A 82 15.59 38.39 -22.61
C LEU A 82 15.83 39.29 -21.39
N ARG A 83 15.34 40.53 -21.45
CA ARG A 83 15.33 41.47 -20.35
C ARG A 83 13.91 41.70 -19.85
N VAL A 84 13.78 41.88 -18.56
CA VAL A 84 12.50 42.03 -17.90
C VAL A 84 12.54 43.20 -16.90
N ASP A 85 11.45 43.93 -16.86
CA ASP A 85 11.22 44.87 -15.78
C ASP A 85 10.94 44.10 -14.50
N VAL A 86 11.61 44.47 -13.42
CA VAL A 86 11.50 43.70 -12.16
C VAL A 86 11.04 44.65 -11.06
N GLN A 87 9.95 44.27 -10.41
CA GLN A 87 9.56 44.87 -9.14
C GLN A 87 10.24 44.07 -8.03
N GLU A 88 11.24 44.66 -7.40
CA GLU A 88 11.99 44.03 -6.33
C GLU A 88 11.17 44.00 -5.02
N HIS A 89 11.15 42.87 -4.36
CA HIS A 89 10.44 42.63 -3.11
C HIS A 89 11.41 42.03 -2.08
N PRO A 90 12.24 42.84 -1.42
CA PRO A 90 12.99 42.39 -0.26
C PRO A 90 12.00 42.04 0.86
N ASP A 91 12.33 41.01 1.63
CA ASP A 91 11.48 40.61 2.77
C ASP A 91 11.48 41.73 3.82
N GLU A 92 10.30 42.21 4.19
CA GLU A 92 10.11 43.11 5.33
C GLU A 92 9.83 42.28 6.58
N GLU A 93 10.41 42.68 7.73
CA GLU A 93 10.09 42.00 8.99
C GLU A 93 8.62 42.30 9.37
N PRO A 94 7.73 41.28 9.34
CA PRO A 94 6.33 41.53 9.65
C PRO A 94 6.15 41.71 11.16
N PRO A 95 5.68 42.87 11.62
CA PRO A 95 5.41 43.10 13.04
C PRO A 95 4.11 42.40 13.43
N GLY A 96 4.12 41.51 14.40
CA GLY A 96 2.86 40.98 14.94
C GLY A 96 2.98 39.79 15.89
N VAL A 97 1.96 39.63 16.72
CA VAL A 97 1.81 38.47 17.61
C VAL A 97 1.57 37.21 16.79
N LYS A 98 0.75 37.31 15.72
CA LYS A 98 0.42 36.17 14.82
C LYS A 98 1.66 35.59 14.16
N THR A 99 2.59 36.41 13.69
CA THR A 99 3.83 35.99 13.07
C THR A 99 4.70 35.16 14.02
N ARG A 100 4.81 35.58 15.29
CA ARG A 100 5.56 34.87 16.31
C ARG A 100 4.94 33.54 16.70
N GLU A 101 3.62 33.44 16.66
CA GLU A 101 2.90 32.19 16.90
C GLU A 101 3.18 31.20 15.76
N LEU A 102 3.04 31.63 14.50
CA LEU A 102 3.33 30.84 13.32
C LEU A 102 4.80 30.39 13.27
N GLU A 103 5.74 31.29 13.62
CA GLU A 103 7.16 30.96 13.70
C GLU A 103 7.44 29.85 14.72
N ARG A 104 6.87 29.95 15.93
CA ARG A 104 7.01 28.93 16.97
C ARG A 104 6.46 27.59 16.49
N GLU A 105 5.29 27.63 15.90
CA GLU A 105 4.63 26.42 15.42
C GLU A 105 5.41 25.77 14.27
N TYR A 106 5.90 26.56 13.32
CA TYR A 106 6.74 26.08 12.24
C TYR A 106 8.00 25.38 12.77
N ARG A 107 8.71 26.02 13.72
CA ARG A 107 9.90 25.42 14.34
C ARG A 107 9.58 24.12 15.07
N ALA A 108 8.47 24.07 15.81
CA ALA A 108 8.05 22.85 16.51
C ALA A 108 7.77 21.69 15.54
N VAL A 109 7.04 21.97 14.45
CA VAL A 109 6.74 20.97 13.43
C VAL A 109 8.01 20.47 12.72
N VAL A 110 8.91 21.38 12.37
CA VAL A 110 10.19 21.01 11.75
C VAL A 110 11.05 20.20 12.72
N GLU A 111 11.08 20.55 13.99
CA GLU A 111 11.83 19.79 15.02
C GLU A 111 11.32 18.36 15.15
N GLU A 112 10.00 18.19 15.21
CA GLU A 112 9.37 16.85 15.25
C GLU A 112 9.67 16.02 13.99
N ILE A 113 9.65 16.64 12.81
CA ILE A 113 10.05 15.98 11.55
C ILE A 113 11.51 15.50 11.63
N LEU A 114 12.40 16.33 12.14
CA LEU A 114 13.84 16.01 12.24
C LEU A 114 14.07 14.89 13.26
N GLU A 115 13.36 14.89 14.40
CA GLU A 115 13.41 13.80 15.38
C GLU A 115 12.95 12.47 14.75
N LEU A 116 11.83 12.45 14.05
CA LEU A 116 11.33 11.25 13.36
C LEU A 116 12.29 10.73 12.27
N ARG A 117 13.14 11.60 11.74
CA ARG A 117 14.19 11.26 10.75
C ARG A 117 15.51 10.85 11.36
N GLY A 118 15.69 11.03 12.65
CA GLY A 118 16.94 10.75 13.35
C GLY A 118 18.04 11.76 13.01
N ASP A 119 17.69 13.07 12.93
CA ASP A 119 18.69 14.14 12.74
C ASP A 119 19.72 14.13 13.86
N ASP A 120 20.99 14.31 13.51
CA ASP A 120 22.10 14.40 14.45
C ASP A 120 22.20 15.75 15.19
N GLY A 121 21.17 16.59 15.04
CA GLY A 121 21.06 17.92 15.66
C GLY A 121 21.68 19.06 14.83
N ARG A 122 22.30 18.78 13.70
CA ARG A 122 22.94 19.80 12.85
C ARG A 122 21.88 20.65 12.14
N ILE A 123 20.88 20.00 11.54
CA ILE A 123 19.81 20.70 10.82
C ILE A 123 18.93 21.44 11.83
N SER A 124 18.60 20.83 12.95
CA SER A 124 17.88 21.49 14.06
C SER A 124 18.58 22.74 14.54
N SER A 125 19.92 22.68 14.74
CA SER A 125 20.72 23.84 15.16
C SER A 125 20.73 24.93 14.11
N PHE A 126 20.82 24.57 12.83
CA PHE A 126 20.76 25.51 11.72
C PHE A 126 19.40 26.22 11.68
N VAL A 127 18.28 25.49 11.72
CA VAL A 127 16.92 26.07 11.71
C VAL A 127 16.70 26.99 12.91
N ARG A 128 17.22 26.64 14.08
CA ARG A 128 17.15 27.50 15.28
C ARG A 128 17.98 28.79 15.15
N SER A 129 19.04 28.81 14.36
CA SER A 129 19.91 29.97 14.17
C SER A 129 19.33 31.04 13.26
N ILE A 130 18.37 30.68 12.39
CA ILE A 130 17.72 31.60 11.46
C ILE A 130 16.85 32.61 12.22
N ARG A 131 17.11 33.89 12.03
CA ARG A 131 16.38 34.99 12.71
C ARG A 131 15.29 35.62 11.81
N GLU A 132 15.54 35.65 10.51
CA GLU A 132 14.65 36.22 9.53
C GLU A 132 13.49 35.30 9.22
N VAL A 133 12.26 35.77 9.40
CA VAL A 133 11.04 34.93 9.23
C VAL A 133 10.88 34.47 7.79
N GLY A 134 11.23 35.30 6.81
CA GLY A 134 11.18 34.94 5.40
C GLY A 134 12.16 33.82 5.05
N THR A 135 13.41 33.93 5.52
CA THR A 135 14.43 32.89 5.37
C THR A 135 14.01 31.59 6.07
N LEU A 136 13.36 31.69 7.24
CA LEU A 136 12.83 30.53 7.95
C LEU A 136 11.75 29.82 7.13
N ALA A 137 10.80 30.55 6.55
CA ALA A 137 9.76 29.98 5.72
C ALA A 137 10.35 29.29 4.47
N ASP A 138 11.38 29.88 3.88
CA ASP A 138 12.06 29.33 2.70
C ASP A 138 12.75 27.98 2.99
N THR A 139 13.07 27.66 4.26
CA THR A 139 13.62 26.35 4.61
C THR A 139 12.70 25.19 4.26
N ALA A 140 11.40 25.40 4.14
CA ALA A 140 10.47 24.36 3.69
C ALA A 140 10.85 23.81 2.32
N ALA A 141 11.35 24.64 1.41
CA ALA A 141 11.71 24.27 0.05
C ALA A 141 12.91 23.30 -0.04
N TYR A 142 13.74 23.19 1.02
CA TYR A 142 14.88 22.27 1.07
C TYR A 142 14.49 20.83 1.38
N ALA A 143 13.24 20.59 1.75
CA ALA A 143 12.76 19.25 2.01
C ALA A 143 12.74 18.42 0.72
N PRO A 144 13.29 17.19 0.73
CA PRO A 144 13.36 16.36 -0.48
C PRO A 144 11.99 16.00 -1.08
N GLU A 145 10.96 15.96 -0.25
CA GLU A 145 9.60 15.57 -0.64
C GLU A 145 8.78 16.71 -1.25
N ILE A 146 9.25 17.95 -1.14
CA ILE A 146 8.55 19.12 -1.73
C ILE A 146 8.67 19.06 -3.24
N THR A 147 7.53 19.07 -3.92
CA THR A 147 7.46 19.04 -5.39
C THR A 147 7.98 20.34 -6.01
N PHE A 148 8.23 20.29 -7.31
CA PHE A 148 8.66 21.50 -8.02
C PHE A 148 7.59 22.59 -7.99
N GLU A 149 6.32 22.23 -8.16
CA GLU A 149 5.17 23.14 -8.10
C GLU A 149 5.04 23.78 -6.72
N GLN A 150 5.20 23.00 -5.65
CA GLN A 150 5.18 23.52 -4.27
C GLN A 150 6.33 24.50 -4.00
N ARG A 151 7.51 24.25 -4.60
CA ARG A 151 8.62 25.20 -4.52
C ARG A 151 8.31 26.51 -5.26
N ILE A 152 7.67 26.45 -6.43
CA ILE A 152 7.20 27.64 -7.14
C ILE A 152 6.17 28.38 -6.28
N GLU A 153 5.19 27.70 -5.71
CA GLU A 153 4.17 28.30 -4.84
C GLU A 153 4.81 29.04 -3.66
N LEU A 154 5.82 28.46 -3.02
CA LEU A 154 6.61 29.10 -1.97
C LEU A 154 7.40 30.31 -2.47
N LEU A 155 7.98 30.25 -3.67
CA LEU A 155 8.70 31.37 -4.25
C LEU A 155 7.75 32.53 -4.59
N GLU A 156 6.58 32.22 -5.13
CA GLU A 156 5.55 33.20 -5.53
C GLU A 156 4.83 33.84 -4.34
N ALA A 157 4.91 33.25 -3.16
CA ALA A 157 4.41 33.83 -1.92
C ALA A 157 5.32 34.99 -1.48
N VAL A 158 5.09 36.20 -2.04
CA VAL A 158 5.88 37.39 -1.77
C VAL A 158 5.67 37.88 -0.33
N ASP A 159 4.42 37.88 0.17
CA ASP A 159 4.13 38.21 1.56
C ASP A 159 4.71 37.19 2.54
N VAL A 160 5.52 37.66 3.48
CA VAL A 160 6.26 36.78 4.43
C VAL A 160 5.33 35.99 5.33
N VAL A 161 4.18 36.55 5.75
CA VAL A 161 3.23 35.86 6.62
C VAL A 161 2.50 34.79 5.86
N ALA A 162 2.01 35.10 4.66
CA ALA A 162 1.37 34.13 3.79
C ALA A 162 2.33 32.96 3.41
N ARG A 163 3.59 33.30 3.18
CA ARG A 163 4.65 32.31 2.91
C ARG A 163 4.89 31.38 4.10
N LEU A 164 4.94 31.94 5.30
CA LEU A 164 5.11 31.13 6.52
C LEU A 164 3.90 30.23 6.79
N GLU A 165 2.69 30.72 6.54
CA GLU A 165 1.46 29.90 6.63
C GLU A 165 1.50 28.74 5.62
N LEU A 166 1.91 28.99 4.39
CA LEU A 166 2.09 27.98 3.34
C LEU A 166 3.15 26.96 3.74
N ALA A 167 4.32 27.44 4.16
CA ALA A 167 5.42 26.59 4.62
C ALA A 167 4.99 25.70 5.80
N LEU A 168 4.25 26.24 6.76
CA LEU A 168 3.72 25.48 7.90
C LEU A 168 2.73 24.41 7.44
N ARG A 169 1.83 24.73 6.51
CA ARG A 169 0.89 23.75 5.94
C ARG A 169 1.63 22.58 5.31
N LEU A 170 2.60 22.84 4.45
CA LEU A 170 3.41 21.82 3.79
C LEU A 170 4.17 20.94 4.79
N GLN A 171 4.74 21.54 5.82
CA GLN A 171 5.46 20.78 6.85
C GLN A 171 4.51 19.93 7.73
N ARG A 172 3.29 20.41 8.01
CA ARG A 172 2.28 19.61 8.72
C ARG A 172 1.82 18.38 7.92
N GLU A 173 1.59 18.55 6.62
CA GLU A 173 1.25 17.43 5.72
C GLU A 173 2.35 16.37 5.74
N ARG A 174 3.60 16.83 5.64
CA ARG A 174 4.77 15.96 5.72
C ARG A 174 4.92 15.27 7.07
N LEU A 175 4.70 15.97 8.18
CA LEU A 175 4.74 15.39 9.51
C LEU A 175 3.73 14.26 9.66
N ALA A 176 2.50 14.48 9.19
CA ALA A 176 1.45 13.47 9.22
C ALA A 176 1.85 12.20 8.44
N GLU A 177 2.46 12.34 7.26
CA GLU A 177 2.97 11.19 6.50
C GLU A 177 4.07 10.44 7.23
N LEU A 178 5.02 11.17 7.84
CA LEU A 178 6.11 10.54 8.59
C LEU A 178 5.61 9.82 9.84
N GLN A 179 4.65 10.39 10.56
CA GLN A 179 4.03 9.76 11.72
C GLN A 179 3.32 8.46 11.35
N ILE A 180 2.60 8.43 10.22
CA ILE A 180 1.97 7.21 9.70
C ILE A 180 3.04 6.16 9.38
N ARG A 181 4.10 6.52 8.67
CA ARG A 181 5.21 5.61 8.33
C ARG A 181 5.92 5.08 9.57
N HIS A 182 6.12 5.93 10.58
CA HIS A 182 6.74 5.53 11.84
C HIS A 182 5.89 4.51 12.59
N ARG A 183 4.58 4.78 12.70
CA ARG A 183 3.63 3.86 13.33
C ARG A 183 3.58 2.49 12.64
N ILE A 184 3.53 2.48 11.31
CA ILE A 184 3.57 1.22 10.55
C ILE A 184 4.86 0.44 10.83
N ARG A 185 6.00 1.13 10.93
CA ARG A 185 7.28 0.48 11.25
C ARG A 185 7.30 -0.09 12.66
N GLU A 186 6.80 0.66 13.65
CA GLU A 186 6.67 0.19 15.03
C GLU A 186 5.77 -1.04 15.13
N ASP A 187 4.61 -1.02 14.46
CA ASP A 187 3.68 -2.16 14.43
C ASP A 187 4.33 -3.42 13.82
N VAL A 188 5.12 -3.24 12.75
CA VAL A 188 5.86 -4.35 12.12
C VAL A 188 6.98 -4.86 13.04
N GLU A 189 7.73 -3.97 13.68
CA GLU A 189 8.80 -4.35 14.62
C GLU A 189 8.25 -5.05 15.87
N GLU A 190 7.14 -4.54 16.46
CA GLU A 190 6.46 -5.21 17.56
C GLU A 190 5.93 -6.59 17.15
N GLY A 191 5.35 -6.71 15.95
CA GLY A 191 4.89 -7.98 15.39
C GLY A 191 6.03 -9.00 15.27
N ALA A 192 7.17 -8.56 14.73
CA ALA A 192 8.36 -9.40 14.61
C ALA A 192 8.94 -9.81 15.98
N GLN A 193 9.00 -8.87 16.95
CA GLN A 193 9.46 -9.18 18.30
C GLN A 193 8.53 -10.15 19.03
N ARG A 194 7.20 -10.02 18.86
CA ARG A 194 6.23 -10.98 19.42
C ARG A 194 6.43 -12.38 18.87
N GLN A 195 6.60 -12.50 17.53
CA GLN A 195 6.87 -13.79 16.88
C GLN A 195 8.20 -14.39 17.34
N GLN A 196 9.24 -13.58 17.45
CA GLN A 196 10.54 -14.04 17.93
C GLN A 196 10.49 -14.48 19.40
N ARG A 197 9.78 -13.73 20.25
CA ARG A 197 9.58 -14.08 21.65
C ARG A 197 8.76 -15.38 21.81
N GLU A 198 7.69 -15.52 21.03
CA GLU A 198 6.90 -16.76 21.00
C GLU A 198 7.73 -17.95 20.52
N TYR A 199 8.55 -17.77 19.50
CA TYR A 199 9.49 -18.80 19.05
C TYR A 199 10.48 -19.22 20.13
N ILE A 200 11.10 -18.24 20.82
CA ILE A 200 12.04 -18.51 21.93
C ILE A 200 11.34 -19.24 23.08
N LEU A 201 10.13 -18.77 23.47
CA LEU A 201 9.35 -19.42 24.53
C LEU A 201 8.95 -20.84 24.17
N ARG A 202 8.54 -21.10 22.93
CA ARG A 202 8.25 -22.47 22.43
C ARG A 202 9.49 -23.34 22.52
N ARG A 203 10.65 -22.83 22.08
CA ARG A 203 11.91 -23.55 22.14
C ARG A 203 12.39 -23.84 23.56
N GLN A 204 12.17 -22.88 24.49
CA GLN A 204 12.44 -23.12 25.91
C GLN A 204 11.50 -24.16 26.52
N LEU A 205 10.22 -24.13 26.16
CA LEU A 205 9.24 -25.11 26.59
C LEU A 205 9.57 -26.51 26.06
N GLU A 206 10.04 -26.60 24.81
CA GLU A 206 10.53 -27.83 24.21
C GLU A 206 11.80 -28.35 24.92
N SER A 207 12.74 -27.47 25.25
CA SER A 207 13.93 -27.83 26.03
C SER A 207 13.58 -28.34 27.44
N ILE A 208 12.62 -27.67 28.10
CA ILE A 208 12.15 -28.09 29.44
C ILE A 208 11.43 -29.43 29.37
N ARG A 209 10.59 -29.67 28.36
CA ARG A 209 9.94 -30.97 28.15
C ARG A 209 10.96 -32.08 27.93
N LYS A 210 12.03 -31.79 27.19
CA LYS A 210 13.13 -32.71 26.95
C LYS A 210 13.92 -33.04 28.23
N GLU A 211 14.14 -32.05 29.11
CA GLU A 211 14.80 -32.26 30.42
C GLU A 211 13.90 -33.04 31.40
N LEU A 212 12.57 -32.95 31.24
CA LEU A 212 11.59 -33.68 32.04
C LEU A 212 11.38 -35.13 31.57
N GLY A 213 12.04 -35.55 30.45
CA GLY A 213 11.94 -36.91 29.93
C GLY A 213 10.59 -37.23 29.29
N GLU A 214 9.85 -36.19 28.85
CA GLU A 214 8.65 -36.37 28.01
C GLU A 214 9.10 -36.70 26.60
N ASP A 215 9.31 -38.01 26.36
CA ASP A 215 9.99 -38.60 25.21
C ASP A 215 9.26 -38.42 23.87
N ASP A 216 10.05 -38.52 22.82
CA ASP A 216 9.74 -38.48 21.39
C ASP A 216 8.58 -39.38 20.91
N ALA A 217 8.30 -40.46 21.61
CA ALA A 217 7.12 -41.28 21.40
C ALA A 217 5.82 -40.51 21.55
N SER A 218 5.81 -39.46 22.42
CA SER A 218 4.64 -38.61 22.65
C SER A 218 4.32 -37.67 21.48
N VAL A 219 5.31 -37.16 20.77
CA VAL A 219 5.09 -36.22 19.66
C VAL A 219 4.47 -36.90 18.45
N SER A 220 4.98 -38.07 18.07
CA SER A 220 4.39 -38.83 16.98
C SER A 220 3.01 -39.38 17.31
N ASP A 221 2.78 -39.76 18.59
CA ASP A 221 1.48 -40.18 19.06
C ASP A 221 0.48 -39.02 19.10
N ASP A 222 0.92 -37.80 19.44
CA ASP A 222 0.10 -36.59 19.37
C ASP A 222 -0.37 -36.32 17.92
N TYR A 223 0.52 -36.41 16.93
CA TYR A 223 0.14 -36.25 15.53
C TYR A 223 -0.82 -37.37 15.08
N ARG A 224 -0.61 -38.63 15.49
CA ARG A 224 -1.55 -39.71 15.22
C ARG A 224 -2.92 -39.47 15.83
N GLY A 225 -2.96 -38.97 17.07
CA GLY A 225 -4.20 -38.55 17.72
C GLY A 225 -4.95 -37.49 16.90
N LYS A 226 -4.26 -36.44 16.50
CA LYS A 226 -4.83 -35.38 15.65
C LYS A 226 -5.32 -35.89 14.30
N ILE A 227 -4.55 -36.80 13.65
CA ILE A 227 -4.94 -37.44 12.36
C ILE A 227 -6.21 -38.26 12.54
N ALA A 228 -6.39 -38.93 13.69
CA ALA A 228 -7.57 -39.73 13.97
C ALA A 228 -8.81 -38.89 14.28
N GLU A 229 -8.64 -37.68 14.87
CA GLU A 229 -9.74 -36.78 15.24
C GLU A 229 -10.27 -35.96 14.06
N ILE A 230 -9.44 -35.69 13.06
CA ILE A 230 -9.81 -34.86 11.92
C ILE A 230 -10.37 -35.75 10.79
N ASP A 231 -11.47 -35.32 10.21
CA ASP A 231 -12.04 -35.97 9.02
C ASP A 231 -11.22 -35.60 7.78
N LEU A 232 -10.13 -36.35 7.57
CA LEU A 232 -9.17 -36.13 6.48
C LEU A 232 -9.58 -36.93 5.24
N PRO A 233 -9.45 -36.37 4.03
CA PRO A 233 -9.51 -37.13 2.79
C PRO A 233 -8.45 -38.24 2.80
N ASP A 234 -8.73 -39.37 2.12
CA ASP A 234 -7.86 -40.54 2.16
C ASP A 234 -6.42 -40.25 1.73
N GLU A 235 -6.24 -39.50 0.64
CA GLU A 235 -4.91 -39.09 0.15
C GLU A 235 -4.14 -38.26 1.20
N VAL A 236 -4.84 -37.30 1.87
CA VAL A 236 -4.26 -36.43 2.89
C VAL A 236 -3.87 -37.24 4.12
N ARG A 237 -4.72 -38.19 4.52
CA ARG A 237 -4.48 -39.13 5.64
C ARG A 237 -3.24 -39.96 5.38
N GLU A 238 -3.16 -40.59 4.21
CA GLU A 238 -2.00 -41.39 3.81
C GLU A 238 -0.70 -40.59 3.81
N GLN A 239 -0.77 -39.36 3.31
CA GLN A 239 0.38 -38.45 3.30
C GLN A 239 0.80 -38.06 4.71
N ALA A 240 -0.16 -37.73 5.59
CA ALA A 240 0.11 -37.36 7.00
C ALA A 240 0.75 -38.56 7.74
N GLU A 241 0.19 -39.76 7.62
CA GLU A 241 0.72 -40.99 8.25
C GLU A 241 2.11 -41.34 7.76
N ARG A 242 2.38 -41.15 6.46
CA ARG A 242 3.70 -41.34 5.86
C ARG A 242 4.74 -40.41 6.47
N GLU A 243 4.40 -39.15 6.64
CA GLU A 243 5.32 -38.15 7.22
C GLU A 243 5.50 -38.37 8.73
N VAL A 244 4.46 -38.80 9.47
CA VAL A 244 4.60 -39.23 10.88
C VAL A 244 5.53 -40.43 10.98
N GLY A 245 5.37 -41.44 10.10
CA GLY A 245 6.26 -42.60 10.07
C GLY A 245 7.71 -42.28 9.66
N ARG A 246 7.95 -41.16 8.93
CA ARG A 246 9.29 -40.63 8.70
C ARG A 246 9.83 -39.93 9.95
N LEU A 247 9.01 -39.16 10.63
CA LEU A 247 9.38 -38.42 11.86
C LEU A 247 9.84 -39.45 12.94
N GLU A 248 9.15 -40.56 13.11
CA GLU A 248 9.50 -41.61 14.08
C GLU A 248 10.87 -42.29 13.79
N ARG A 249 11.24 -42.38 12.52
CA ARG A 249 12.53 -42.99 12.13
C ARG A 249 13.69 -42.03 12.21
N MET A 250 13.43 -40.76 12.40
CA MET A 250 14.44 -39.69 12.46
C MET A 250 14.68 -39.30 13.90
N GLY A 251 15.94 -39.15 14.30
CA GLY A 251 16.29 -38.55 15.58
C GLY A 251 15.92 -37.05 15.62
N ASP A 252 15.49 -36.60 16.76
CA ASP A 252 14.95 -35.24 17.03
C ASP A 252 15.87 -34.09 16.67
N GLN A 253 17.15 -34.29 16.52
CA GLN A 253 18.12 -33.21 16.29
C GLN A 253 18.37 -32.93 14.81
N SER A 254 17.64 -33.56 13.88
CA SER A 254 17.80 -33.27 12.46
C SER A 254 16.96 -32.06 12.05
N GLY A 255 17.52 -31.14 11.26
CA GLY A 255 16.74 -30.04 10.67
C GLY A 255 15.55 -30.53 9.83
N GLU A 256 15.58 -31.77 9.39
CA GLU A 256 14.52 -32.45 8.63
C GLU A 256 13.32 -32.80 9.53
N SER A 257 13.54 -33.16 10.81
CA SER A 257 12.43 -33.41 11.75
C SER A 257 11.61 -32.14 12.01
N SER A 258 12.27 -30.99 12.14
CA SER A 258 11.59 -29.70 12.28
C SER A 258 10.79 -29.32 11.02
N MET A 259 11.28 -29.64 9.83
CA MET A 259 10.56 -29.42 8.58
C MET A 259 9.32 -30.31 8.48
N ILE A 260 9.41 -31.58 8.89
CA ILE A 260 8.27 -32.50 8.89
C ILE A 260 7.21 -32.05 9.89
N ARG A 261 7.60 -31.64 11.10
CA ARG A 261 6.67 -31.10 12.10
C ARG A 261 5.94 -29.86 11.56
N THR A 262 6.67 -28.88 11.02
CA THR A 262 6.06 -27.71 10.42
C THR A 262 5.11 -28.06 9.26
N TYR A 263 5.46 -29.04 8.47
CA TYR A 263 4.59 -29.53 7.39
C TYR A 263 3.30 -30.18 7.94
N LEU A 264 3.41 -31.05 8.93
CA LEU A 264 2.26 -31.69 9.58
C LEU A 264 1.36 -30.65 10.27
N ASP A 265 1.96 -29.66 10.94
CA ASP A 265 1.22 -28.57 11.54
C ASP A 265 0.39 -27.80 10.50
N TRP A 266 0.94 -27.51 9.33
CA TRP A 266 0.21 -26.86 8.25
C TRP A 266 -0.85 -27.77 7.64
N LEU A 267 -0.52 -29.02 7.38
CA LEU A 267 -1.45 -30.00 6.77
C LEU A 267 -2.69 -30.21 7.65
N LEU A 268 -2.48 -30.36 8.96
CA LEU A 268 -3.55 -30.59 9.93
C LEU A 268 -4.28 -29.29 10.34
N ALA A 269 -3.68 -28.12 10.09
CA ALA A 269 -4.33 -26.82 10.33
C ALA A 269 -5.37 -26.46 9.26
N VAL A 270 -5.34 -27.10 8.09
CA VAL A 270 -6.40 -26.95 7.09
C VAL A 270 -7.70 -27.55 7.65
N PRO A 271 -8.81 -26.85 7.56
CA PRO A 271 -10.08 -27.25 8.20
C PRO A 271 -10.80 -28.36 7.40
N TRP A 272 -10.12 -29.48 7.14
CA TRP A 272 -10.68 -30.64 6.43
C TRP A 272 -12.03 -31.05 7.03
N GLY A 273 -13.03 -31.28 6.22
CA GLY A 273 -14.36 -31.72 6.66
C GLY A 273 -15.21 -30.64 7.38
N LYS A 274 -14.65 -29.49 7.77
CA LYS A 274 -15.40 -28.42 8.45
C LYS A 274 -16.05 -27.49 7.43
N ARG A 275 -17.35 -27.31 7.57
CA ARG A 275 -18.14 -26.44 6.69
C ARG A 275 -19.10 -25.58 7.51
N SER A 276 -19.29 -24.33 7.11
CA SER A 276 -20.38 -23.49 7.61
C SER A 276 -21.69 -23.96 6.98
N GLU A 277 -22.79 -23.91 7.74
CA GLU A 277 -24.13 -24.12 7.19
C GLU A 277 -24.52 -22.95 6.31
N GLU A 278 -24.56 -23.15 5.01
CA GLU A 278 -24.91 -22.11 4.06
C GLU A 278 -26.38 -21.71 4.14
N ARG A 279 -26.64 -20.41 4.21
CA ARG A 279 -27.99 -19.85 4.09
C ARG A 279 -28.16 -19.17 2.73
N LEU A 280 -28.75 -19.87 1.78
CA LEU A 280 -29.01 -19.33 0.45
C LEU A 280 -30.41 -18.76 0.36
N ASP A 281 -30.61 -17.56 0.96
CA ASP A 281 -31.90 -16.87 0.98
C ASP A 281 -31.75 -15.44 0.42
N PRO A 282 -32.20 -15.19 -0.84
CA PRO A 282 -32.05 -13.87 -1.46
C PRO A 282 -32.81 -12.76 -0.72
N VAL A 283 -33.90 -13.07 -0.02
CA VAL A 283 -34.69 -12.07 0.74
C VAL A 283 -33.85 -11.63 1.96
N HIS A 284 -33.34 -12.60 2.70
CA HIS A 284 -32.43 -12.31 3.83
C HIS A 284 -31.16 -11.58 3.39
N ALA A 285 -30.58 -11.96 2.25
CA ALA A 285 -29.41 -11.28 1.72
C ALA A 285 -29.70 -9.80 1.41
N ARG A 286 -30.90 -9.50 0.87
CA ARG A 286 -31.33 -8.12 0.67
C ARG A 286 -31.45 -7.36 1.99
N GLU A 287 -32.03 -7.96 3.01
CA GLU A 287 -32.17 -7.34 4.34
C GLU A 287 -30.81 -7.00 4.95
N VAL A 288 -29.84 -7.93 4.88
CA VAL A 288 -28.48 -7.71 5.37
C VAL A 288 -27.80 -6.56 4.61
N LEU A 289 -27.89 -6.56 3.28
CA LEU A 289 -27.27 -5.52 2.45
C LEU A 289 -27.91 -4.14 2.69
N ASP A 290 -29.23 -4.07 2.91
CA ASP A 290 -29.93 -2.82 3.20
C ASP A 290 -29.59 -2.28 4.59
N HIS A 291 -29.39 -3.18 5.56
CA HIS A 291 -28.96 -2.81 6.90
C HIS A 291 -27.53 -2.27 6.92
N ASP A 292 -26.64 -2.91 6.19
CA ASP A 292 -25.18 -2.62 6.27
C ASP A 292 -24.73 -1.49 5.34
N HIS A 293 -25.48 -1.20 4.27
CA HIS A 293 -25.07 -0.27 3.24
C HIS A 293 -26.19 0.70 2.85
N ALA A 294 -25.92 1.99 3.02
CA ALA A 294 -26.82 3.03 2.52
C ALA A 294 -26.60 3.22 1.00
N GLY A 295 -27.69 3.34 0.22
CA GLY A 295 -27.60 3.45 -1.23
C GLY A 295 -27.18 2.16 -1.91
N LEU A 296 -26.47 2.24 -3.03
CA LEU A 296 -25.96 1.10 -3.81
C LEU A 296 -27.08 0.17 -4.31
N GLU A 297 -28.24 0.71 -4.68
CA GLU A 297 -29.43 -0.10 -5.03
C GLU A 297 -29.15 -1.09 -6.17
N ASP A 298 -28.51 -0.62 -7.26
CA ASP A 298 -28.18 -1.45 -8.42
C ASP A 298 -27.19 -2.57 -8.05
N VAL A 299 -26.24 -2.27 -7.17
CA VAL A 299 -25.27 -3.25 -6.67
C VAL A 299 -25.96 -4.33 -5.84
N LYS A 300 -26.84 -3.93 -4.92
CA LYS A 300 -27.62 -4.85 -4.08
C LYS A 300 -28.52 -5.73 -4.92
N GLU A 301 -29.22 -5.15 -5.90
CA GLU A 301 -30.10 -5.90 -6.81
C GLU A 301 -29.31 -6.97 -7.56
N ARG A 302 -28.16 -6.63 -8.15
CA ARG A 302 -27.29 -7.58 -8.86
C ARG A 302 -26.77 -8.69 -7.95
N ILE A 303 -26.39 -8.38 -6.72
CA ILE A 303 -25.96 -9.40 -5.75
C ILE A 303 -27.11 -10.35 -5.42
N VAL A 304 -28.30 -9.82 -5.17
CA VAL A 304 -29.50 -10.63 -4.86
C VAL A 304 -29.90 -11.50 -6.05
N GLU A 305 -29.85 -10.99 -7.28
CA GLU A 305 -30.07 -11.76 -8.52
C GLU A 305 -29.08 -12.93 -8.63
N TYR A 306 -27.78 -12.67 -8.41
CA TYR A 306 -26.75 -13.70 -8.42
C TYR A 306 -27.04 -14.81 -7.40
N LEU A 307 -27.40 -14.44 -6.17
CA LEU A 307 -27.75 -15.40 -5.12
C LEU A 307 -29.02 -16.17 -5.43
N ALA A 308 -30.02 -15.52 -6.03
CA ALA A 308 -31.27 -16.17 -6.45
C ALA A 308 -31.01 -17.21 -7.55
N VAL A 309 -30.17 -16.90 -8.53
CA VAL A 309 -29.77 -17.85 -9.58
C VAL A 309 -29.05 -19.04 -8.98
N ARG A 310 -28.13 -18.81 -8.03
CA ARG A 310 -27.40 -19.87 -7.32
C ARG A 310 -28.35 -20.79 -6.53
N LYS A 311 -29.30 -20.20 -5.81
CA LYS A 311 -30.36 -20.95 -5.11
C LYS A 311 -31.18 -21.82 -6.04
N LEU A 312 -31.68 -21.26 -7.17
CA LEU A 312 -32.46 -22.01 -8.15
C LEU A 312 -31.68 -23.20 -8.76
N ARG A 313 -30.41 -23.03 -9.01
CA ARG A 313 -29.55 -24.11 -9.50
C ARG A 313 -29.41 -25.23 -8.47
N GLN A 314 -29.19 -24.90 -7.22
CA GLN A 314 -29.09 -25.85 -6.12
C GLN A 314 -30.43 -26.63 -5.94
N GLU A 315 -31.57 -25.93 -5.92
CA GLU A 315 -32.90 -26.55 -5.78
C GLU A 315 -33.26 -27.51 -6.93
N ARG A 316 -32.78 -27.21 -8.14
CA ARG A 316 -33.01 -28.06 -9.32
C ARG A 316 -32.05 -29.21 -9.46
N GLY A 317 -31.09 -29.38 -8.53
CA GLY A 317 -30.09 -30.40 -8.64
C GLY A 317 -29.22 -30.27 -9.91
N ILE A 318 -29.25 -29.09 -10.53
CA ILE A 318 -28.32 -28.75 -11.61
C ILE A 318 -27.00 -28.60 -10.90
N ALA A 319 -26.20 -29.70 -10.92
CA ALA A 319 -24.82 -29.64 -10.49
C ALA A 319 -24.23 -28.36 -11.08
N GLU A 320 -23.54 -27.56 -10.27
CA GLU A 320 -22.85 -26.38 -10.81
C GLU A 320 -22.10 -26.88 -12.03
N ASP A 321 -22.66 -26.56 -13.22
CA ASP A 321 -22.05 -27.00 -14.47
C ASP A 321 -20.64 -26.46 -14.38
N LYS A 322 -19.65 -27.36 -14.44
CA LYS A 322 -18.21 -27.08 -14.28
C LYS A 322 -17.72 -25.90 -15.14
N ARG A 323 -18.62 -25.26 -15.88
CA ARG A 323 -18.39 -24.14 -16.80
C ARG A 323 -19.09 -22.84 -16.40
N SER A 324 -19.87 -22.77 -15.32
CA SER A 324 -20.78 -21.64 -15.06
C SER A 324 -20.63 -20.96 -13.68
N GLY A 325 -19.50 -21.09 -13.02
CA GLY A 325 -19.20 -20.31 -11.82
C GLY A 325 -18.67 -18.95 -12.18
N ALA A 326 -19.55 -17.98 -12.45
CA ALA A 326 -19.13 -16.59 -12.60
C ALA A 326 -18.63 -16.07 -11.25
N ILE A 327 -17.45 -15.46 -11.25
CA ILE A 327 -16.85 -14.85 -10.06
C ILE A 327 -17.44 -13.46 -9.91
N LEU A 328 -18.09 -13.22 -8.77
CA LEU A 328 -18.63 -11.90 -8.48
C LEU A 328 -17.49 -10.88 -8.35
N THR A 329 -17.44 -9.88 -9.22
CA THR A 329 -16.34 -8.92 -9.25
C THR A 329 -16.86 -7.50 -9.08
N LEU A 330 -16.41 -6.86 -8.00
CA LEU A 330 -16.81 -5.51 -7.59
C LEU A 330 -15.77 -4.51 -8.11
N ILE A 331 -16.15 -3.68 -9.09
CA ILE A 331 -15.23 -2.73 -9.74
C ILE A 331 -15.70 -1.29 -9.48
N GLY A 332 -14.79 -0.43 -9.06
CA GLY A 332 -15.06 0.99 -8.88
C GLY A 332 -13.99 1.73 -8.07
N PRO A 333 -14.15 3.02 -7.86
CA PRO A 333 -13.16 3.84 -7.18
C PRO A 333 -12.80 3.32 -5.78
N PRO A 334 -11.63 3.66 -5.25
CA PRO A 334 -11.28 3.32 -3.88
C PRO A 334 -12.23 4.03 -2.90
N GLY A 335 -12.50 3.38 -1.75
CA GLY A 335 -13.37 3.96 -0.71
C GLY A 335 -14.87 3.84 -0.96
N THR A 336 -15.32 3.08 -1.98
CA THR A 336 -16.74 2.86 -2.25
C THR A 336 -17.37 1.67 -1.51
N GLY A 337 -16.64 1.06 -0.57
CA GLY A 337 -17.17 -0.01 0.28
C GLY A 337 -17.15 -1.41 -0.34
N LYS A 338 -16.39 -1.64 -1.41
CA LYS A 338 -16.30 -2.96 -2.08
C LYS A 338 -15.99 -4.10 -1.10
N THR A 339 -15.02 -3.89 -0.23
CA THR A 339 -14.60 -4.89 0.78
C THR A 339 -15.70 -5.16 1.80
N SER A 340 -16.37 -4.12 2.31
CA SER A 340 -17.45 -4.28 3.28
C SER A 340 -18.70 -4.95 2.68
N VAL A 341 -18.99 -4.72 1.40
CA VAL A 341 -20.04 -5.43 0.69
C VAL A 341 -19.71 -6.93 0.58
N GLY A 342 -18.45 -7.28 0.29
CA GLY A 342 -18.01 -8.68 0.29
C GLY A 342 -18.21 -9.37 1.65
N GLU A 343 -17.91 -8.67 2.73
CA GLU A 343 -18.14 -9.15 4.11
C GLU A 343 -19.63 -9.32 4.40
N SER A 344 -20.49 -8.38 3.97
CA SER A 344 -21.93 -8.49 4.14
C SER A 344 -22.53 -9.64 3.34
N ILE A 345 -22.00 -9.94 2.14
CA ILE A 345 -22.39 -11.13 1.36
C ILE A 345 -22.05 -12.41 2.14
N ALA A 346 -20.85 -12.51 2.71
CA ALA A 346 -20.45 -13.66 3.52
C ALA A 346 -21.39 -13.85 4.71
N ARG A 347 -21.73 -12.77 5.41
CA ARG A 347 -22.68 -12.79 6.53
C ARG A 347 -24.07 -13.20 6.09
N ALA A 348 -24.54 -12.70 4.95
CA ALA A 348 -25.85 -13.09 4.39
C ALA A 348 -25.92 -14.57 4.02
N LEU A 349 -24.80 -15.14 3.57
CA LEU A 349 -24.64 -16.57 3.27
C LEU A 349 -24.38 -17.43 4.52
N ASN A 350 -24.18 -16.83 5.68
CA ASN A 350 -23.74 -17.51 6.90
C ASN A 350 -22.43 -18.32 6.71
N ARG A 351 -21.47 -17.74 5.97
CA ARG A 351 -20.15 -18.31 5.72
C ARG A 351 -19.06 -17.46 6.33
N GLU A 352 -17.96 -18.09 6.70
CA GLU A 352 -16.77 -17.37 7.17
C GLU A 352 -16.19 -16.50 6.05
N PHE A 353 -15.64 -15.35 6.42
CA PHE A 353 -15.08 -14.38 5.50
C PHE A 353 -13.57 -14.23 5.69
N VAL A 354 -12.83 -14.29 4.60
CA VAL A 354 -11.40 -14.00 4.58
C VAL A 354 -11.04 -13.08 3.42
N ARG A 355 -10.24 -12.08 3.71
CA ARG A 355 -9.69 -11.19 2.69
C ARG A 355 -8.29 -11.62 2.30
N MET A 356 -8.06 -11.80 1.02
CA MET A 356 -6.75 -12.09 0.43
C MET A 356 -6.35 -10.97 -0.53
N SER A 357 -5.38 -10.14 -0.14
CA SER A 357 -4.86 -9.09 -1.02
C SER A 357 -3.98 -9.70 -2.11
N LEU A 358 -4.23 -9.33 -3.35
CA LEU A 358 -3.44 -9.69 -4.52
C LEU A 358 -2.55 -8.53 -5.00
N GLY A 359 -2.70 -7.35 -4.40
CA GLY A 359 -1.89 -6.19 -4.73
C GLY A 359 -0.40 -6.45 -4.51
N GLY A 360 0.39 -6.34 -5.58
CA GLY A 360 1.83 -6.55 -5.55
C GLY A 360 2.31 -8.01 -5.64
N VAL A 361 1.40 -8.97 -5.79
CA VAL A 361 1.76 -10.37 -6.08
C VAL A 361 2.35 -10.47 -7.48
N ARG A 362 3.55 -11.02 -7.58
CA ARG A 362 4.31 -11.19 -8.83
C ARG A 362 4.80 -12.61 -9.05
N ASP A 363 4.82 -13.43 -8.01
CA ASP A 363 5.29 -14.82 -8.03
C ASP A 363 4.10 -15.77 -7.89
N GLU A 364 3.97 -16.73 -8.79
CA GLU A 364 2.97 -17.79 -8.71
C GLU A 364 3.05 -18.57 -7.40
N ALA A 365 4.24 -18.71 -6.84
CA ALA A 365 4.47 -19.39 -5.58
C ALA A 365 3.79 -18.70 -4.37
N GLU A 366 3.45 -17.43 -4.46
CA GLU A 366 2.63 -16.78 -3.42
C GLU A 366 1.21 -17.35 -3.35
N ILE A 367 0.66 -17.80 -4.48
CA ILE A 367 -0.69 -18.39 -4.56
C ILE A 367 -0.63 -19.90 -4.31
N ARG A 368 0.29 -20.61 -4.99
CA ARG A 368 0.43 -22.07 -4.96
C ARG A 368 1.34 -22.61 -3.86
N GLY A 369 2.04 -21.73 -3.12
CA GLY A 369 3.05 -22.16 -2.16
C GLY A 369 4.41 -22.50 -2.79
N HIS A 370 5.43 -22.49 -1.95
CA HIS A 370 6.79 -22.87 -2.34
C HIS A 370 7.01 -24.36 -2.06
N ARG A 371 7.75 -25.04 -2.93
CA ARG A 371 8.14 -26.42 -2.64
C ARG A 371 8.89 -26.49 -1.32
N ARG A 372 8.52 -27.44 -0.44
CA ARG A 372 9.06 -27.58 0.93
C ARG A 372 10.57 -27.83 1.02
N THR A 373 11.22 -28.11 -0.11
CA THR A 373 12.68 -28.28 -0.19
C THR A 373 13.46 -26.96 -0.06
N TYR A 374 12.79 -25.83 -0.17
CA TYR A 374 13.43 -24.52 -0.01
C TYR A 374 13.39 -24.05 1.44
N ILE A 375 14.49 -23.45 1.91
CA ILE A 375 14.56 -22.87 3.25
C ILE A 375 13.56 -21.69 3.33
N GLY A 376 12.69 -21.72 4.33
CA GLY A 376 11.64 -20.70 4.50
C GLY A 376 10.41 -20.91 3.62
N ALA A 377 10.24 -22.09 3.01
CA ALA A 377 9.05 -22.43 2.26
C ALA A 377 7.79 -22.33 3.13
N LEU A 378 6.73 -21.78 2.57
CA LEU A 378 5.42 -21.64 3.20
C LEU A 378 4.33 -22.07 2.22
N PRO A 379 3.17 -22.54 2.73
CA PRO A 379 1.99 -22.77 1.91
C PRO A 379 1.53 -21.50 1.19
N GLY A 380 0.82 -21.68 0.10
CA GLY A 380 0.22 -20.60 -0.67
C GLY A 380 -0.78 -19.77 0.14
N ARG A 381 -1.12 -18.61 -0.37
CA ARG A 381 -2.08 -17.70 0.28
C ARG A 381 -3.47 -18.34 0.44
N LEU A 382 -3.88 -19.22 -0.46
CA LEU A 382 -5.16 -19.93 -0.38
C LEU A 382 -5.22 -20.88 0.82
N VAL A 383 -4.19 -21.68 1.02
CA VAL A 383 -4.10 -22.59 2.19
C VAL A 383 -4.17 -21.78 3.49
N ARG A 384 -3.45 -20.67 3.52
CA ARG A 384 -3.49 -19.75 4.68
C ARG A 384 -4.87 -19.16 4.89
N ALA A 385 -5.54 -18.74 3.81
CA ALA A 385 -6.91 -18.21 3.86
C ALA A 385 -7.91 -19.26 4.38
N LEU A 386 -7.82 -20.52 3.93
CA LEU A 386 -8.67 -21.60 4.44
C LEU A 386 -8.43 -21.89 5.92
N ARG A 387 -7.17 -21.91 6.35
CA ARG A 387 -6.83 -22.08 7.77
C ARG A 387 -7.40 -20.94 8.62
N ASP A 388 -7.24 -19.72 8.17
CA ASP A 388 -7.69 -18.52 8.89
C ASP A 388 -9.23 -18.43 8.92
N ALA A 389 -9.91 -18.92 7.89
CA ALA A 389 -11.36 -19.09 7.85
C ALA A 389 -11.86 -20.19 8.80
N GLY A 390 -11.09 -21.23 9.03
CA GLY A 390 -11.50 -22.39 9.84
C GLY A 390 -12.58 -23.26 9.21
N THR A 391 -12.92 -23.06 7.94
CA THR A 391 -13.89 -23.84 7.15
C THR A 391 -13.42 -24.04 5.71
N MET A 392 -13.88 -25.11 5.04
CA MET A 392 -13.54 -25.38 3.63
C MET A 392 -14.44 -24.66 2.63
N ASN A 393 -15.51 -24.03 3.08
CA ASN A 393 -16.48 -23.33 2.23
C ASN A 393 -16.61 -21.83 2.57
N PRO A 394 -15.52 -21.11 2.83
CA PRO A 394 -15.59 -19.67 3.16
C PRO A 394 -15.94 -18.83 1.95
N VAL A 395 -16.20 -17.55 2.20
CA VAL A 395 -16.11 -16.49 1.18
C VAL A 395 -14.71 -15.91 1.21
N ILE A 396 -13.98 -16.03 0.11
CA ILE A 396 -12.64 -15.45 -0.05
C ILE A 396 -12.74 -14.22 -0.94
N LEU A 397 -12.43 -13.05 -0.38
CA LEU A 397 -12.34 -11.81 -1.13
C LEU A 397 -10.93 -11.65 -1.70
N LEU A 398 -10.82 -11.72 -3.01
CA LEU A 398 -9.61 -11.44 -3.77
C LEU A 398 -9.50 -9.93 -4.02
N ASP A 399 -8.74 -9.24 -3.19
CA ASP A 399 -8.66 -7.79 -3.26
C ASP A 399 -7.56 -7.32 -4.19
N GLU A 400 -7.86 -6.28 -4.97
CA GLU A 400 -6.93 -5.64 -5.92
C GLU A 400 -6.44 -6.58 -7.03
N VAL A 401 -7.36 -7.34 -7.67
CA VAL A 401 -7.01 -8.23 -8.81
C VAL A 401 -6.46 -7.48 -10.03
N ASP A 402 -6.75 -6.20 -10.14
CA ASP A 402 -6.23 -5.27 -11.15
C ASP A 402 -4.74 -4.92 -10.95
N LYS A 403 -4.16 -5.25 -9.81
CA LYS A 403 -2.75 -5.01 -9.48
C LYS A 403 -1.89 -6.27 -9.50
N VAL A 404 -2.42 -7.38 -9.98
CA VAL A 404 -1.64 -8.61 -10.19
C VAL A 404 -0.68 -8.39 -11.34
N GLY A 405 0.62 -8.49 -11.08
CA GLY A 405 1.67 -8.30 -12.08
C GLY A 405 2.22 -9.64 -12.58
N ALA A 406 2.58 -9.70 -13.86
CA ALA A 406 3.39 -10.79 -14.38
C ALA A 406 4.89 -10.42 -14.25
N ASP A 407 5.72 -11.37 -13.81
CA ASP A 407 7.18 -11.23 -13.75
C ASP A 407 7.84 -12.47 -14.38
N TRP A 408 9.14 -12.41 -14.63
CA TRP A 408 9.94 -13.55 -15.14
C TRP A 408 9.92 -14.78 -14.22
N ARG A 409 9.44 -14.65 -12.98
CA ARG A 409 9.35 -15.71 -11.97
C ARG A 409 8.08 -16.55 -12.04
N GLY A 410 7.13 -16.21 -12.89
CA GLY A 410 5.88 -16.94 -13.05
C GLY A 410 4.72 -16.03 -13.41
N ASP A 411 3.58 -16.61 -13.70
CA ASP A 411 2.34 -15.89 -13.99
C ASP A 411 1.29 -16.17 -12.91
N PRO A 412 1.16 -15.30 -11.90
CA PRO A 412 0.13 -15.43 -10.88
C PRO A 412 -1.29 -15.50 -11.45
N SER A 413 -1.51 -14.89 -12.65
CA SER A 413 -2.81 -14.93 -13.30
C SER A 413 -3.18 -16.33 -13.77
N ALA A 414 -2.20 -17.14 -14.19
CA ALA A 414 -2.42 -18.52 -14.56
C ALA A 414 -2.81 -19.37 -13.33
N ALA A 415 -2.16 -19.17 -12.20
CA ALA A 415 -2.54 -19.82 -10.95
C ALA A 415 -3.95 -19.41 -10.49
N LEU A 416 -4.30 -18.14 -10.60
CA LEU A 416 -5.64 -17.65 -10.30
C LEU A 416 -6.69 -18.25 -11.25
N LEU A 417 -6.39 -18.39 -12.53
CA LEU A 417 -7.31 -19.02 -13.48
C LEU A 417 -7.66 -20.46 -13.09
N GLU A 418 -6.69 -21.25 -12.63
CA GLU A 418 -6.95 -22.61 -12.15
C GLU A 418 -7.82 -22.61 -10.88
N VAL A 419 -7.53 -21.74 -9.92
CA VAL A 419 -8.30 -21.57 -8.68
C VAL A 419 -9.74 -21.17 -8.97
N LEU A 420 -9.92 -20.28 -9.93
CA LEU A 420 -11.19 -19.66 -10.25
C LEU A 420 -11.99 -20.42 -11.33
N ASP A 421 -11.37 -21.44 -11.94
CA ASP A 421 -12.05 -22.32 -12.90
C ASP A 421 -12.81 -23.44 -12.20
N PRO A 422 -14.14 -23.45 -12.21
CA PRO A 422 -14.93 -24.54 -11.61
C PRO A 422 -14.62 -25.92 -12.19
N ALA A 423 -14.02 -25.98 -13.39
CA ALA A 423 -13.60 -27.24 -13.98
C ALA A 423 -12.30 -27.81 -13.37
N GLN A 424 -11.51 -26.98 -12.73
CA GLN A 424 -10.16 -27.32 -12.22
C GLN A 424 -10.01 -27.11 -10.71
N ASN A 425 -10.79 -26.23 -10.10
CA ASN A 425 -10.63 -25.83 -8.69
C ASN A 425 -10.92 -26.96 -7.68
N HIS A 426 -11.57 -28.04 -8.08
CA HIS A 426 -11.82 -29.21 -7.25
C HIS A 426 -10.55 -30.05 -6.98
N SER A 427 -9.50 -29.85 -7.76
CA SER A 427 -8.22 -30.56 -7.67
C SER A 427 -7.03 -29.60 -7.62
N PHE A 428 -7.22 -28.44 -6.97
CA PHE A 428 -6.14 -27.47 -6.78
C PHE A 428 -5.03 -28.06 -5.93
N ARG A 429 -3.77 -27.97 -6.38
CA ARG A 429 -2.62 -28.51 -5.67
C ARG A 429 -1.69 -27.41 -5.18
N ASP A 430 -1.56 -27.29 -3.86
CA ASP A 430 -0.56 -26.43 -3.24
C ASP A 430 0.80 -27.13 -3.26
N HIS A 431 1.84 -26.43 -3.70
CA HIS A 431 3.19 -27.00 -3.85
C HIS A 431 3.90 -27.31 -2.53
N TYR A 432 3.46 -26.66 -1.43
CA TYR A 432 4.01 -26.94 -0.11
C TYR A 432 3.36 -28.16 0.53
N LEU A 433 2.03 -28.22 0.49
CA LEU A 433 1.28 -29.35 1.05
C LEU A 433 1.38 -30.59 0.17
N ASP A 434 1.51 -30.43 -1.15
CA ASP A 434 1.60 -31.48 -2.16
C ASP A 434 0.43 -32.50 -2.12
N VAL A 435 -0.75 -32.01 -1.74
CA VAL A 435 -2.03 -32.71 -1.74
C VAL A 435 -3.07 -31.91 -2.48
N GLU A 436 -4.13 -32.56 -2.96
CA GLU A 436 -5.24 -31.90 -3.60
C GLU A 436 -6.16 -31.23 -2.59
N LEU A 437 -6.59 -30.02 -2.91
CA LEU A 437 -7.53 -29.20 -2.16
C LEU A 437 -8.76 -28.98 -3.03
N ASP A 438 -9.91 -29.35 -2.54
CA ASP A 438 -11.19 -29.06 -3.21
C ASP A 438 -11.66 -27.64 -2.83
N LEU A 439 -11.53 -26.72 -3.79
CA LEU A 439 -11.98 -25.34 -3.65
C LEU A 439 -13.35 -25.09 -4.29
N SER A 440 -14.07 -26.14 -4.75
CA SER A 440 -15.33 -26.00 -5.47
C SER A 440 -16.44 -25.38 -4.62
N GLU A 441 -16.38 -25.53 -3.31
CA GLU A 441 -17.33 -24.97 -2.36
C GLU A 441 -16.97 -23.55 -1.89
N VAL A 442 -15.79 -23.05 -2.24
CA VAL A 442 -15.34 -21.69 -1.89
C VAL A 442 -16.09 -20.68 -2.76
N VAL A 443 -16.61 -19.62 -2.16
CA VAL A 443 -17.19 -18.49 -2.88
C VAL A 443 -16.10 -17.43 -3.06
N PHE A 444 -15.67 -17.21 -4.30
CA PHE A 444 -14.72 -16.16 -4.62
C PHE A 444 -15.44 -14.87 -4.99
N ILE A 445 -15.06 -13.79 -4.35
CA ILE A 445 -15.45 -12.42 -4.70
C ILE A 445 -14.17 -11.67 -5.05
N ALA A 446 -14.13 -10.99 -6.19
CA ALA A 446 -12.99 -10.18 -6.58
C ALA A 446 -13.28 -8.68 -6.42
N THR A 447 -12.26 -7.89 -6.11
CA THR A 447 -12.35 -6.42 -6.17
C THR A 447 -11.28 -5.86 -7.10
N ALA A 448 -11.64 -4.80 -7.81
CA ALA A 448 -10.74 -4.05 -8.65
C ALA A 448 -11.10 -2.55 -8.62
N ASN A 449 -10.14 -1.71 -8.96
CA ASN A 449 -10.44 -0.29 -9.16
C ASN A 449 -10.72 0.02 -10.63
N VAL A 450 -10.04 -0.67 -11.54
CA VAL A 450 -10.09 -0.45 -12.98
C VAL A 450 -10.24 -1.79 -13.71
N ALA A 451 -11.26 -1.92 -14.56
CA ALA A 451 -11.54 -3.17 -15.28
C ALA A 451 -10.49 -3.48 -16.35
N GLU A 452 -9.99 -2.46 -17.02
CA GLU A 452 -9.09 -2.56 -18.16
C GLU A 452 -7.70 -3.12 -17.80
N THR A 453 -7.34 -3.10 -16.53
CA THR A 453 -6.07 -3.64 -16.03
C THR A 453 -6.16 -5.10 -15.58
N ILE A 454 -7.37 -5.66 -15.50
CA ILE A 454 -7.58 -7.07 -15.21
C ILE A 454 -7.17 -7.90 -16.44
N PRO A 455 -6.38 -8.97 -16.27
CA PRO A 455 -6.06 -9.86 -17.38
C PRO A 455 -7.31 -10.40 -18.07
N GLY A 456 -7.37 -10.29 -19.41
CA GLY A 456 -8.56 -10.67 -20.20
C GLY A 456 -9.14 -12.05 -19.86
N PRO A 457 -8.33 -13.13 -19.78
CA PRO A 457 -8.83 -14.46 -19.43
C PRO A 457 -9.51 -14.56 -18.05
N LEU A 458 -9.09 -13.71 -17.09
CA LEU A 458 -9.75 -13.59 -15.78
C LEU A 458 -11.07 -12.83 -15.92
N LEU A 459 -11.06 -11.72 -16.65
CA LEU A 459 -12.23 -10.86 -16.84
C LEU A 459 -13.37 -11.62 -17.53
N ASP A 460 -13.08 -12.50 -18.49
CA ASP A 460 -14.07 -13.33 -19.20
C ASP A 460 -14.84 -14.29 -18.27
N ARG A 461 -14.34 -14.54 -17.07
CA ARG A 461 -14.96 -15.39 -16.03
C ARG A 461 -15.63 -14.60 -14.92
N MET A 462 -15.62 -13.27 -15.01
CA MET A 462 -16.09 -12.38 -13.97
C MET A 462 -17.47 -11.83 -14.28
N GLU A 463 -18.38 -11.93 -13.30
CA GLU A 463 -19.63 -11.17 -13.26
C GLU A 463 -19.33 -9.80 -12.67
N VAL A 464 -19.27 -8.79 -13.52
CA VAL A 464 -18.85 -7.45 -13.14
C VAL A 464 -20.01 -6.64 -12.58
N ILE A 465 -19.89 -6.23 -11.32
CA ILE A 465 -20.76 -5.25 -10.67
C ILE A 465 -19.97 -3.95 -10.51
N ARG A 466 -20.48 -2.87 -11.11
CA ARG A 466 -19.84 -1.56 -11.06
C ARG A 466 -20.30 -0.76 -9.86
N PHE A 467 -19.37 -0.21 -9.14
CA PHE A 467 -19.57 0.73 -8.06
C PHE A 467 -19.32 2.14 -8.56
N ASP A 468 -20.35 2.94 -8.53
CA ASP A 468 -20.20 4.38 -8.76
C ASP A 468 -19.84 5.10 -7.47
N GLY A 469 -19.36 6.35 -7.60
CA GLY A 469 -19.11 7.19 -6.44
C GLY A 469 -20.42 7.57 -5.74
N TYR A 470 -20.38 7.68 -4.42
CA TYR A 470 -21.55 8.08 -3.64
C TYR A 470 -22.00 9.51 -3.95
N THR A 471 -23.30 9.71 -4.05
CA THR A 471 -23.92 11.03 -4.07
C THR A 471 -23.77 11.74 -2.72
N VAL A 472 -24.05 13.04 -2.68
CA VAL A 472 -23.98 13.82 -1.43
C VAL A 472 -24.96 13.27 -0.37
N ASP A 473 -26.16 12.88 -0.79
CA ASP A 473 -27.21 12.37 0.10
C ASP A 473 -26.82 11.00 0.68
N GLU A 474 -26.23 10.12 -0.13
CA GLU A 474 -25.69 8.83 0.33
C GLU A 474 -24.52 9.02 1.31
N LYS A 475 -23.61 9.95 1.03
CA LYS A 475 -22.52 10.28 1.97
C LYS A 475 -23.05 10.77 3.32
N VAL A 476 -24.11 11.57 3.31
CA VAL A 476 -24.77 12.05 4.54
C VAL A 476 -25.44 10.87 5.28
N ALA A 477 -26.10 9.97 4.56
CA ALA A 477 -26.71 8.78 5.15
C ALA A 477 -25.65 7.85 5.77
N ILE A 478 -24.55 7.60 5.06
CA ILE A 478 -23.40 6.83 5.57
C ILE A 478 -22.82 7.48 6.82
N ALA A 479 -22.60 8.80 6.80
CA ALA A 479 -22.05 9.52 7.95
C ALA A 479 -22.97 9.41 9.18
N ARG A 480 -24.27 9.50 9.01
CA ARG A 480 -25.27 9.38 10.09
C ARG A 480 -25.41 7.95 10.62
N GLY A 481 -25.31 6.94 9.75
CA GLY A 481 -25.49 5.55 10.13
C GLY A 481 -24.26 4.88 10.75
N TYR A 482 -23.05 5.30 10.36
CA TYR A 482 -21.81 4.57 10.69
C TYR A 482 -20.72 5.39 11.36
N LEU A 483 -20.82 6.75 11.38
CA LEU A 483 -19.80 7.61 11.99
C LEU A 483 -20.28 8.35 13.24
N TRP A 484 -21.55 8.27 13.55
CA TRP A 484 -22.21 8.84 14.73
C TRP A 484 -22.90 7.69 15.47
#